data_00c08d875d53f595fb2b250e186677d0
#
_entry.id   00c08d875d53f595fb2b250e186677d0
#
_cell.length_a   1.000
_cell.length_b   1.000
_cell.length_c   1.000
_cell.angle_alpha   90.00
_cell.angle_beta   90.00
_cell.angle_gamma   90.00
#
_symmetry.space_group_name_H-M   'P 1'
#
loop_
_entity.id
_entity.type
_entity.pdbx_description
1 polymer ?
#
loop_
_entity_poly.entity_id
_entity_poly.type
_entity_poly.pdbx_seq_one_letter_code
_entity_poly.pdbx_strand_id
1 'polypeptide(L)'
;MSAQKLVALLLWPLLVACSDQRAAFEIGSRQHSLTLIRVHTFFWERTASYSLVAARMPECMRRHEMGSGGAESRVEVYAPGNDAWILKQGKRLYVVETRTCEGFARLASEPEGGLGPLRGSFQVRSGALTWIAEPKSENSPPAEAPAAQ
;
A
#
# COMPACT_ATOMS: atom_id res chain seq x y z
N MET A 1 19.71 -25.58 39.10
CA MET A 1 19.75 -24.75 37.87
C MET A 1 20.43 -23.45 38.23
N SER A 2 21.50 -23.11 37.50
CA SER A 2 22.33 -21.91 37.76
C SER A 2 21.52 -20.64 37.50
N ALA A 3 21.58 -19.65 38.38
CA ALA A 3 20.90 -18.36 38.24
C ALA A 3 21.14 -17.67 36.89
N GLN A 4 22.31 -17.91 36.27
CA GLN A 4 22.67 -17.46 34.94
C GLN A 4 21.74 -18.00 33.84
N LYS A 5 21.26 -19.24 33.95
CA LYS A 5 20.34 -19.85 32.96
C LYS A 5 18.94 -19.30 33.06
N LEU A 6 18.50 -18.92 34.27
CA LEU A 6 17.20 -18.26 34.51
C LEU A 6 17.17 -16.83 33.95
N VAL A 7 18.26 -16.08 34.08
CA VAL A 7 18.37 -14.71 33.52
C VAL A 7 18.36 -14.73 31.98
N ALA A 8 19.03 -15.71 31.36
CA ALA A 8 19.02 -15.86 29.90
C ALA A 8 17.62 -16.22 29.33
N LEU A 9 16.82 -16.99 30.07
CA LEU A 9 15.45 -17.35 29.67
C LEU A 9 14.46 -16.16 29.78
N LEU A 10 14.70 -15.23 30.73
CA LEU A 10 13.86 -14.04 30.91
C LEU A 10 14.15 -12.93 29.90
N LEU A 11 15.33 -12.92 29.25
CA LEU A 11 15.70 -11.96 28.24
C LEU A 11 15.21 -12.29 26.83
N TRP A 12 14.78 -13.53 26.56
CA TRP A 12 14.34 -13.97 25.25
C TRP A 12 13.07 -13.29 24.72
N PRO A 13 12.03 -12.98 25.53
CA PRO A 13 10.81 -12.35 25.02
C PRO A 13 10.92 -10.85 24.71
N LEU A 14 12.04 -10.18 25.05
CA LEU A 14 12.20 -8.75 24.85
C LEU A 14 12.62 -8.35 23.41
N LEU A 15 12.83 -9.31 22.50
CA LEU A 15 13.30 -9.06 21.13
C LEU A 15 12.20 -8.95 20.07
N VAL A 16 10.92 -8.98 20.44
CA VAL A 16 9.80 -8.92 19.49
C VAL A 16 9.03 -7.60 19.65
N ALA A 17 9.61 -6.49 19.21
CA ALA A 17 9.00 -5.19 19.48
C ALA A 17 8.68 -4.31 18.27
N CYS A 18 9.09 -4.61 17.05
CA CYS A 18 8.67 -3.83 15.87
C CYS A 18 8.43 -4.76 14.69
N SER A 19 7.21 -4.75 14.13
CA SER A 19 6.95 -5.41 12.86
C SER A 19 6.81 -4.36 11.77
N ASP A 20 7.82 -4.27 10.92
CA ASP A 20 7.82 -3.52 9.66
C ASP A 20 7.38 -4.50 8.55
N GLN A 21 6.21 -4.28 7.99
CA GLN A 21 5.64 -5.14 6.95
C GLN A 21 5.50 -4.36 5.66
N ARG A 22 5.81 -5.03 4.54
CA ARG A 22 5.80 -4.43 3.21
C ARG A 22 5.06 -5.34 2.25
N ALA A 23 4.24 -4.74 1.39
CA ALA A 23 3.63 -5.42 0.26
C ALA A 23 3.71 -4.51 -0.97
N ALA A 24 3.97 -5.09 -2.14
CA ALA A 24 4.11 -4.36 -3.38
C ALA A 24 2.99 -4.69 -4.37
N PHE A 25 2.49 -3.68 -5.04
CA PHE A 25 1.69 -3.76 -6.25
C PHE A 25 2.60 -3.42 -7.44
N GLU A 26 2.88 -4.39 -8.30
CA GLU A 26 3.68 -4.21 -9.50
C GLU A 26 2.81 -3.66 -10.64
N ILE A 27 3.19 -2.48 -11.17
CA ILE A 27 2.50 -1.81 -12.28
C ILE A 27 3.19 -2.23 -13.58
N GLY A 28 2.95 -3.47 -14.01
CA GLY A 28 3.57 -4.01 -15.22
C GLY A 28 4.99 -4.58 -15.05
N SER A 29 5.77 -4.11 -14.09
CA SER A 29 7.09 -4.64 -13.78
C SER A 29 7.48 -4.39 -12.32
N ARG A 30 8.50 -5.11 -11.82
CA ARG A 30 9.06 -4.90 -10.46
C ARG A 30 9.68 -3.51 -10.28
N GLN A 31 10.12 -2.91 -11.37
CA GLN A 31 10.76 -1.60 -11.38
C GLN A 31 9.74 -0.46 -11.33
N HIS A 32 8.47 -0.75 -11.70
CA HIS A 32 7.36 0.19 -11.60
C HIS A 32 6.32 -0.36 -10.62
N SER A 33 6.29 0.19 -9.42
CA SER A 33 5.50 -0.37 -8.32
C SER A 33 5.04 0.67 -7.31
N LEU A 34 3.98 0.33 -6.59
CA LEU A 34 3.56 0.96 -5.35
C LEU A 34 3.77 -0.03 -4.20
N THR A 35 4.58 0.33 -3.23
CA THR A 35 4.84 -0.51 -2.05
C THR A 35 4.25 0.14 -0.82
N LEU A 36 3.28 -0.52 -0.19
CA LEU A 36 2.75 -0.09 1.09
C LEU A 36 3.63 -0.64 2.22
N ILE A 37 4.01 0.24 3.13
CA ILE A 37 4.75 -0.10 4.34
C ILE A 37 3.82 0.16 5.52
N ARG A 38 3.68 -0.85 6.37
CA ARG A 38 2.93 -0.80 7.62
C ARG A 38 3.89 -1.04 8.78
N VAL A 39 3.98 -0.08 9.68
CA VAL A 39 4.78 -0.19 10.91
C VAL A 39 3.85 -0.29 12.10
N HIS A 40 3.98 -1.36 12.85
CA HIS A 40 3.20 -1.65 14.04
C HIS A 40 4.17 -1.74 15.22
N THR A 41 4.11 -0.76 16.12
CA THR A 41 5.08 -0.64 17.21
C THR A 41 4.90 -1.75 18.23
N PHE A 42 3.66 -2.01 18.65
CA PHE A 42 3.32 -3.07 19.60
C PHE A 42 2.17 -3.91 19.09
N PHE A 43 2.21 -5.23 19.32
CA PHE A 43 1.18 -6.18 18.85
C PHE A 43 -0.23 -5.92 19.41
N TRP A 44 -0.33 -5.21 20.52
CA TRP A 44 -1.62 -4.86 21.14
C TRP A 44 -2.19 -3.50 20.68
N GLU A 45 -1.44 -2.73 19.92
CA GLU A 45 -1.92 -1.46 19.37
C GLU A 45 -2.97 -1.72 18.29
N ARG A 46 -4.05 -0.94 18.33
CA ARG A 46 -5.10 -1.00 17.31
C ARG A 46 -4.81 -0.11 16.10
N THR A 47 -3.71 0.62 16.13
CA THR A 47 -3.26 1.53 15.09
C THR A 47 -1.88 1.13 14.57
N ALA A 48 -1.61 1.44 13.32
CA ALA A 48 -0.31 1.30 12.70
C ALA A 48 0.00 2.56 11.89
N SER A 49 1.28 2.84 11.69
CA SER A 49 1.73 3.89 10.77
C SER A 49 1.86 3.32 9.37
N TYR A 50 1.40 4.09 8.38
CA TYR A 50 1.42 3.71 6.98
C TYR A 50 2.23 4.69 6.16
N SER A 51 3.04 4.18 5.25
CA SER A 51 3.70 4.96 4.22
C SER A 51 3.68 4.21 2.89
N LEU A 52 3.75 4.96 1.82
CA LEU A 52 3.73 4.46 0.46
C LEU A 52 5.05 4.78 -0.23
N VAL A 53 5.66 3.81 -0.88
CA VAL A 53 6.78 4.03 -1.78
C VAL A 53 6.26 3.94 -3.21
N ALA A 54 6.36 5.04 -3.95
CA ALA A 54 6.18 5.07 -5.39
C ALA A 54 7.54 4.88 -6.06
N ALA A 55 7.63 3.95 -7.00
CA ALA A 55 8.86 3.64 -7.72
C ALA A 55 8.60 3.46 -9.21
N ARG A 56 9.44 4.10 -10.03
CA ARG A 56 9.61 3.85 -11.47
C ARG A 56 11.11 3.91 -11.76
N MET A 57 11.77 2.80 -11.52
CA MET A 57 13.23 2.73 -11.67
C MET A 57 13.63 2.61 -13.14
N PRO A 58 14.71 3.29 -13.59
CA PRO A 58 15.66 4.09 -12.80
C PRO A 58 15.23 5.55 -12.58
N GLU A 59 14.08 6.01 -13.09
CA GLU A 59 13.70 7.43 -13.16
C GLU A 59 13.45 8.02 -11.77
N CYS A 60 12.68 7.32 -10.92
CA CYS A 60 12.34 7.84 -9.59
C CYS A 60 11.98 6.76 -8.57
N MET A 61 12.19 7.09 -7.30
CA MET A 61 11.65 6.36 -6.15
C MET A 61 11.47 7.33 -4.99
N ARG A 62 10.28 7.36 -4.39
CA ARG A 62 10.00 8.24 -3.25
C ARG A 62 9.04 7.61 -2.25
N ARG A 63 9.31 7.84 -0.97
CA ARG A 63 8.43 7.46 0.13
C ARG A 63 7.56 8.64 0.55
N HIS A 64 6.28 8.37 0.74
CA HIS A 64 5.26 9.31 1.19
C HIS A 64 4.60 8.82 2.47
N GLU A 65 4.40 9.70 3.43
CA GLU A 65 3.75 9.34 4.70
C GLU A 65 2.23 9.48 4.57
N MET A 66 1.51 8.39 4.87
CA MET A 66 0.05 8.36 4.90
C MET A 66 -0.51 8.62 6.30
N GLY A 67 0.36 8.60 7.32
CA GLY A 67 -0.02 8.75 8.72
C GLY A 67 -0.54 7.46 9.35
N SER A 68 -1.16 7.60 10.52
CA SER A 68 -1.67 6.46 11.28
C SER A 68 -3.06 6.04 10.82
N GLY A 69 -3.33 4.74 10.85
CA GLY A 69 -4.63 4.15 10.54
C GLY A 69 -4.89 2.92 11.43
N GLY A 70 -6.06 2.28 11.30
CA GLY A 70 -6.31 1.01 11.98
C GLY A 70 -5.24 -0.02 11.61
N ALA A 71 -4.82 -0.83 12.58
CA ALA A 71 -3.72 -1.79 12.39
C ALA A 71 -3.98 -2.80 11.25
N GLU A 72 -5.24 -3.11 10.98
CA GLU A 72 -5.68 -4.02 9.92
C GLU A 72 -6.44 -3.30 8.80
N SER A 73 -6.20 -1.98 8.62
CA SER A 73 -6.87 -1.22 7.57
C SER A 73 -6.56 -1.78 6.19
N ARG A 74 -7.62 -2.01 5.43
CA ARG A 74 -7.53 -2.28 4.00
C ARG A 74 -7.21 -0.98 3.26
N VAL A 75 -6.27 -1.05 2.31
CA VAL A 75 -5.94 0.06 1.41
C VAL A 75 -6.21 -0.39 -0.01
N GLU A 76 -7.26 0.15 -0.61
CA GLU A 76 -7.65 -0.13 -1.99
C GLU A 76 -6.87 0.76 -2.96
N VAL A 77 -6.52 0.23 -4.12
CA VAL A 77 -5.77 0.95 -5.16
C VAL A 77 -6.58 1.04 -6.43
N TYR A 78 -6.81 2.26 -6.89
CA TYR A 78 -7.57 2.59 -8.09
C TYR A 78 -6.67 3.26 -9.12
N ALA A 79 -6.98 3.08 -10.40
CA ALA A 79 -6.22 3.57 -11.53
C ALA A 79 -7.04 4.56 -12.39
N PRO A 80 -7.11 5.86 -12.03
CA PRO A 80 -7.82 6.85 -12.83
C PRO A 80 -7.14 7.14 -14.19
N GLY A 81 -5.89 6.76 -14.36
CA GLY A 81 -5.10 6.98 -15.56
C GLY A 81 -3.97 8.00 -15.38
N ASN A 82 -3.23 8.28 -16.45
CA ASN A 82 -2.15 9.28 -16.51
C ASN A 82 -1.03 9.07 -15.47
N ASP A 83 -0.65 7.82 -15.20
CA ASP A 83 0.34 7.45 -14.18
C ASP A 83 -0.06 7.89 -12.75
N ALA A 84 -1.32 8.27 -12.54
CA ALA A 84 -1.89 8.58 -11.24
C ALA A 84 -2.58 7.36 -10.63
N TRP A 85 -2.51 7.26 -9.32
CA TRP A 85 -3.09 6.18 -8.54
C TRP A 85 -3.81 6.77 -7.34
N ILE A 86 -4.99 6.25 -7.04
CA ILE A 86 -5.75 6.67 -5.87
C ILE A 86 -5.77 5.52 -4.86
N LEU A 87 -5.33 5.83 -3.64
CA LEU A 87 -5.37 4.91 -2.52
C LEU A 87 -6.50 5.30 -1.59
N LYS A 88 -7.37 4.34 -1.26
CA LYS A 88 -8.47 4.53 -0.33
C LYS A 88 -8.24 3.70 0.93
N GLN A 89 -8.10 4.39 2.07
CA GLN A 89 -7.96 3.79 3.38
C GLN A 89 -9.15 4.23 4.26
N GLY A 90 -10.17 3.39 4.36
CA GLY A 90 -11.43 3.77 4.99
C GLY A 90 -12.07 4.97 4.30
N LYS A 91 -12.21 6.10 5.02
CA LYS A 91 -12.74 7.36 4.46
C LYS A 91 -11.66 8.29 3.88
N ARG A 92 -10.38 7.93 4.00
CA ARG A 92 -9.27 8.75 3.52
C ARG A 92 -8.89 8.36 2.11
N LEU A 93 -8.70 9.37 1.27
CA LEU A 93 -8.25 9.23 -0.10
C LEU A 93 -6.91 9.92 -0.26
N TYR A 94 -5.99 9.26 -0.96
CA TYR A 94 -4.68 9.78 -1.32
C TYR A 94 -4.49 9.61 -2.81
N VAL A 95 -3.91 10.60 -3.45
CA VAL A 95 -3.44 10.48 -4.83
C VAL A 95 -1.92 10.46 -4.85
N VAL A 96 -1.35 9.59 -5.65
CA VAL A 96 0.08 9.51 -5.93
C VAL A 96 0.29 9.42 -7.42
N GLU A 97 1.34 10.04 -7.93
CA GLU A 97 1.76 9.88 -9.32
C GLU A 97 3.11 9.14 -9.38
N THR A 98 3.30 8.35 -10.45
CA THR A 98 4.50 7.52 -10.61
C THR A 98 5.38 7.95 -11.77
N ARG A 99 5.14 9.12 -12.38
CA ARG A 99 6.00 9.65 -13.44
C ARG A 99 7.28 10.24 -12.88
N THR A 100 7.15 11.10 -11.86
CA THR A 100 8.26 11.74 -11.14
C THR A 100 8.37 11.23 -9.70
N CYS A 101 7.38 10.49 -9.24
CA CYS A 101 7.19 10.02 -7.85
C CYS A 101 7.06 11.15 -6.81
N GLU A 102 6.97 12.41 -7.21
CA GLU A 102 6.91 13.54 -6.28
C GLU A 102 5.48 13.90 -5.87
N GLY A 103 4.52 13.73 -6.78
CA GLY A 103 3.13 14.07 -6.56
C GLY A 103 2.47 13.13 -5.58
N PHE A 104 2.20 13.64 -4.37
CA PHE A 104 1.42 12.95 -3.35
C PHE A 104 0.57 13.94 -2.58
N ALA A 105 -0.73 13.68 -2.48
CA ALA A 105 -1.64 14.54 -1.74
C ALA A 105 -2.80 13.73 -1.13
N ARG A 106 -3.32 14.21 -0.02
CA ARG A 106 -4.60 13.74 0.53
C ARG A 106 -5.74 14.50 -0.16
N LEU A 107 -6.71 13.76 -0.69
CA LEU A 107 -7.90 14.33 -1.29
C LEU A 107 -8.96 14.61 -0.23
N ALA A 108 -9.64 15.76 -0.35
CA ALA A 108 -10.74 16.14 0.54
C ALA A 108 -12.03 15.36 0.21
N SER A 109 -12.22 15.03 -1.07
CA SER A 109 -13.38 14.30 -1.60
C SER A 109 -12.97 13.44 -2.79
N GLU A 110 -13.89 12.61 -3.25
CA GLU A 110 -13.73 11.84 -4.48
C GLU A 110 -13.64 12.80 -5.69
N PRO A 111 -12.71 12.56 -6.63
CA PRO A 111 -12.60 13.36 -7.85
C PRO A 111 -13.87 13.29 -8.71
N GLU A 112 -14.19 14.36 -9.46
CA GLU A 112 -15.35 14.42 -10.36
C GLU A 112 -15.38 13.29 -11.40
N GLY A 113 -14.22 12.81 -11.84
CA GLY A 113 -14.08 11.65 -12.75
C GLY A 113 -14.19 10.29 -12.07
N GLY A 114 -14.45 10.24 -10.77
CA GLY A 114 -14.43 9.01 -9.97
C GLY A 114 -13.02 8.52 -9.64
N LEU A 115 -12.96 7.36 -9.00
CA LEU A 115 -11.67 6.76 -8.58
C LEU A 115 -10.98 6.00 -9.71
N GLY A 116 -11.68 5.70 -10.79
CA GLY A 116 -11.21 4.79 -11.83
C GLY A 116 -11.36 3.30 -11.45
N PRO A 117 -10.87 2.38 -12.29
CA PRO A 117 -11.00 0.95 -12.03
C PRO A 117 -10.16 0.52 -10.80
N LEU A 118 -10.75 -0.33 -9.97
CA LEU A 118 -10.07 -0.97 -8.84
C LEU A 118 -9.04 -1.98 -9.39
N ARG A 119 -7.81 -1.91 -8.88
CA ARG A 119 -6.72 -2.83 -9.27
C ARG A 119 -6.48 -3.92 -8.23
N GLY A 120 -6.88 -3.68 -7.01
CA GLY A 120 -6.72 -4.58 -5.88
C GLY A 120 -6.60 -3.83 -4.57
N SER A 121 -6.11 -4.51 -3.56
CA SER A 121 -5.96 -3.92 -2.23
C SER A 121 -4.82 -4.54 -1.43
N PHE A 122 -4.22 -3.73 -0.59
CA PHE A 122 -3.34 -4.19 0.48
C PHE A 122 -4.19 -4.57 1.69
N GLN A 123 -3.99 -5.75 2.21
CA GLN A 123 -4.73 -6.28 3.37
C GLN A 123 -3.80 -7.06 4.29
N VAL A 124 -4.11 -7.08 5.57
CA VAL A 124 -3.46 -7.99 6.52
C VAL A 124 -4.15 -9.35 6.42
N ARG A 125 -3.41 -10.38 6.07
CA ARG A 125 -3.86 -11.77 6.00
C ARG A 125 -2.92 -12.64 6.83
N SER A 126 -3.48 -13.38 7.77
CA SER A 126 -2.69 -14.24 8.68
C SER A 126 -1.54 -13.48 9.36
N GLY A 127 -1.78 -12.21 9.75
CA GLY A 127 -0.82 -11.35 10.42
C GLY A 127 0.22 -10.67 9.50
N ALA A 128 0.19 -10.91 8.18
CA ALA A 128 1.12 -10.33 7.22
C ALA A 128 0.40 -9.37 6.24
N LEU A 129 1.04 -8.24 5.94
CA LEU A 129 0.56 -7.34 4.89
C LEU A 129 0.77 -8.00 3.52
N THR A 130 -0.29 -8.07 2.73
CA THR A 130 -0.30 -8.76 1.43
C THR A 130 -1.04 -7.93 0.40
N TRP A 131 -0.58 -7.94 -0.85
CA TRP A 131 -1.32 -7.43 -2.00
C TRP A 131 -2.28 -8.48 -2.52
N ILE A 132 -3.53 -8.10 -2.73
CA ILE A 132 -4.57 -8.93 -3.33
C ILE A 132 -5.07 -8.20 -4.57
N ALA A 133 -4.77 -8.75 -5.75
CA ALA A 133 -5.21 -8.21 -7.01
C ALA A 133 -6.72 -8.39 -7.18
N GLU A 134 -7.39 -7.38 -7.76
CA GLU A 134 -8.77 -7.54 -8.21
C GLU A 134 -8.79 -8.44 -9.46
N PRO A 135 -9.65 -9.46 -9.52
CA PRO A 135 -9.81 -10.24 -10.73
C PRO A 135 -10.18 -9.31 -11.89
N LYS A 136 -9.49 -9.42 -13.03
CA LYS A 136 -9.89 -8.70 -14.24
C LYS A 136 -11.35 -9.09 -14.55
N SER A 137 -12.26 -8.13 -14.45
CA SER A 137 -13.61 -8.29 -14.99
C SER A 137 -13.48 -8.49 -16.51
N GLU A 138 -13.80 -9.69 -16.99
CA GLU A 138 -13.77 -10.06 -18.41
C GLU A 138 -14.80 -9.30 -19.25
N ASN A 139 -15.55 -8.36 -18.66
CA ASN A 139 -16.60 -7.56 -19.28
C ASN A 139 -16.21 -6.08 -19.51
N SER A 140 -14.96 -5.78 -19.81
CA SER A 140 -14.65 -4.49 -20.45
C SER A 140 -14.88 -4.64 -21.94
N PRO A 141 -15.85 -3.91 -22.56
CA PRO A 141 -15.98 -3.92 -24.02
C PRO A 141 -14.66 -3.44 -24.64
N PRO A 142 -14.28 -4.02 -25.81
CA PRO A 142 -13.07 -3.58 -26.51
C PRO A 142 -13.18 -2.07 -26.76
N ALA A 143 -12.13 -1.32 -26.48
CA ALA A 143 -12.05 0.08 -26.87
C ALA A 143 -12.30 0.17 -28.36
N GLU A 144 -13.41 0.78 -28.74
CA GLU A 144 -13.81 1.02 -30.12
C GLU A 144 -12.71 1.81 -30.80
N ALA A 145 -12.04 1.19 -31.77
CA ALA A 145 -11.04 1.85 -32.60
C ALA A 145 -11.69 3.02 -33.33
N PRO A 146 -11.05 4.22 -33.37
CA PRO A 146 -11.60 5.34 -34.12
C PRO A 146 -11.72 4.94 -35.60
N ALA A 147 -12.94 5.02 -36.12
CA ALA A 147 -13.22 4.83 -37.53
C ALA A 147 -12.41 5.85 -38.35
N ALA A 148 -11.54 5.35 -39.22
CA ALA A 148 -10.86 6.15 -40.25
C ALA A 148 -11.90 6.70 -41.20
N GLN A 149 -11.97 8.03 -41.32
CA GLN A 149 -12.58 8.74 -42.44
C GLN A 149 -11.47 9.43 -43.23
#